data_ac877f9829ebf77c6498461a427b5925
#
_entry.id   ac877f9829ebf77c6498461a427b5925
#
_cell.length_a   1.000
_cell.length_b   1.000
_cell.length_c   1.000
_cell.angle_alpha   90.00
_cell.angle_beta   90.00
_cell.angle_gamma   90.00
#
_symmetry.space_group_name_H-M   'P 1'
#
loop_
_entity.id
_entity.type
_entity.pdbx_description
1 polymer ?
#
loop_
_entity_poly.entity_id
_entity_poly.type
_entity_poly.pdbx_seq_one_letter_code
_entity_poly.pdbx_strand_id
1 'polypeptide(L)'
;MTTYVNWQYDVAIIVLKDEIVPGDKIKIARLPKINAPCPKGERLVVSGWGRDMARFGIRSQDKLWALSQDCLDDSSCPALDDMVPKSNMICIGDQENLLNSACYGDSGGTFYHIH
;
A
#
# COMPACT_ATOMS: atom_id res chain seq x y z
N MET A 1 -9.25 22.31 -18.65
CA MET A 1 -10.18 21.41 -17.93
C MET A 1 -9.35 20.73 -16.86
N THR A 2 -9.39 21.25 -15.63
CA THR A 2 -8.57 20.75 -14.51
C THR A 2 -9.34 19.61 -13.86
N THR A 3 -8.90 18.38 -14.07
CA THR A 3 -9.44 17.21 -13.36
C THR A 3 -8.84 17.21 -11.96
N TYR A 4 -9.65 17.58 -10.96
CA TYR A 4 -9.29 17.35 -9.57
C TYR A 4 -9.38 15.85 -9.29
N VAL A 5 -8.24 15.19 -9.11
CA VAL A 5 -8.20 13.81 -8.62
C VAL A 5 -8.38 13.87 -7.10
N ASN A 6 -9.50 13.38 -6.61
CA ASN A 6 -9.72 13.26 -5.17
C ASN A 6 -9.12 11.91 -4.70
N TRP A 7 -7.97 11.97 -4.07
CA TRP A 7 -7.27 10.80 -3.52
C TRP A 7 -7.92 10.24 -2.24
N GLN A 8 -9.04 10.80 -1.80
CA GLN A 8 -9.79 10.29 -0.66
C GLN A 8 -10.70 9.16 -1.11
N TYR A 9 -10.85 8.14 -0.23
CA TYR A 9 -11.72 6.99 -0.50
C TYR A 9 -11.33 6.19 -1.74
N ASP A 10 -10.02 6.08 -2.00
CA ASP A 10 -9.46 5.31 -3.11
C ASP A 10 -9.51 3.80 -2.78
N VAL A 11 -10.72 3.26 -2.78
CA VAL A 11 -11.03 1.87 -2.47
C VAL A 11 -12.13 1.35 -3.39
N ALA A 12 -12.04 0.09 -3.79
CA ALA A 12 -13.06 -0.57 -4.60
C ALA A 12 -13.41 -1.93 -4.01
N ILE A 13 -14.68 -2.31 -4.17
CA ILE A 13 -15.17 -3.65 -3.83
C ILE A 13 -15.48 -4.37 -5.14
N ILE A 14 -14.87 -5.54 -5.33
CA ILE A 14 -15.12 -6.39 -6.48
C ILE A 14 -16.07 -7.51 -6.05
N VAL A 15 -17.25 -7.57 -6.65
CA VAL A 15 -18.19 -8.66 -6.44
C VAL A 15 -17.91 -9.74 -7.48
N LEU A 16 -17.55 -10.93 -7.01
CA LEU A 16 -17.24 -12.05 -7.86
C LEU A 16 -18.52 -12.75 -8.33
N LYS A 17 -18.49 -13.30 -9.53
CA LYS A 17 -19.61 -14.09 -10.08
C LYS A 17 -19.75 -15.42 -9.34
N ASP A 18 -18.62 -16.05 -9.06
CA ASP A 18 -18.56 -17.35 -8.40
C ASP A 18 -17.89 -17.21 -7.04
N GLU A 19 -18.30 -18.01 -6.08
CA GLU A 19 -17.73 -18.00 -4.73
C GLU A 19 -16.30 -18.58 -4.74
N ILE A 20 -15.40 -17.94 -4.00
CA ILE A 20 -14.06 -18.47 -3.76
C ILE A 20 -14.13 -19.43 -2.56
N VAL A 21 -13.76 -20.68 -2.77
CA VAL A 21 -13.66 -21.67 -1.70
C VAL A 21 -12.26 -21.56 -1.07
N PRO A 22 -12.16 -21.19 0.22
CA PRO A 22 -10.89 -21.19 0.94
C PRO A 22 -10.23 -22.57 0.96
N GLY A 23 -8.91 -22.62 0.95
CA GLY A 23 -8.12 -23.83 0.95
C GLY A 23 -6.67 -23.55 1.37
N ASP A 24 -5.78 -24.51 1.13
CA ASP A 24 -4.38 -24.39 1.55
C ASP A 24 -3.66 -23.19 0.95
N LYS A 25 -4.01 -22.82 -0.28
CA LYS A 25 -3.38 -21.73 -1.04
C LYS A 25 -4.20 -20.45 -1.06
N ILE A 26 -5.45 -20.48 -0.61
CA ILE A 26 -6.36 -19.34 -0.63
C ILE A 26 -6.96 -19.18 0.75
N LYS A 27 -6.74 -18.05 1.39
CA LYS A 27 -7.26 -17.76 2.73
C LYS A 27 -7.93 -16.40 2.75
N ILE A 28 -8.91 -16.26 3.63
CA ILE A 28 -9.56 -14.97 3.89
C ILE A 28 -8.62 -14.14 4.77
N ALA A 29 -8.25 -12.95 4.30
CA ALA A 29 -7.44 -12.01 5.07
C ALA A 29 -8.25 -11.47 6.28
N ARG A 30 -7.56 -11.29 7.40
CA ARG A 30 -8.13 -10.59 8.54
C ARG A 30 -8.00 -9.09 8.32
N LEU A 31 -9.11 -8.38 8.39
CA LEU A 31 -9.12 -6.93 8.32
C LEU A 31 -8.82 -6.33 9.71
N PRO A 32 -8.20 -5.15 9.77
CA PRO A 32 -8.04 -4.43 11.02
C PRO A 32 -9.40 -4.04 11.61
N LYS A 33 -9.43 -3.74 12.89
CA LYS A 33 -10.63 -3.16 13.52
C LYS A 33 -10.89 -1.78 12.91
N ILE A 34 -12.16 -1.40 12.86
CA ILE A 34 -12.56 -0.04 12.41
C ILE A 34 -11.80 0.99 13.27
N ASN A 35 -11.21 1.98 12.59
CA ASN A 35 -10.40 3.03 13.19
C ASN A 35 -9.16 2.53 13.95
N ALA A 36 -8.70 1.31 13.70
CA ALA A 36 -7.42 0.88 14.25
C ALA A 36 -6.29 1.74 13.65
N PRO A 37 -5.47 2.39 14.47
CA PRO A 37 -4.32 3.10 13.96
C PRO A 37 -3.30 2.12 13.39
N CYS A 38 -2.45 2.59 12.50
CA CYS A 38 -1.21 1.91 12.16
C CYS A 38 -0.15 2.30 13.20
N PRO A 39 0.24 1.42 14.13
CA PRO A 39 1.16 1.80 15.19
C PRO A 39 2.52 2.16 14.61
N LYS A 40 3.09 3.27 15.06
CA LYS A 40 4.41 3.72 14.65
C LYS A 40 5.46 2.62 14.79
N GLY A 41 6.26 2.43 13.75
CA GLY A 41 7.33 1.44 13.70
C GLY A 41 6.83 0.01 13.50
N GLU A 42 5.53 -0.21 13.34
CA GLU A 42 5.01 -1.51 12.96
C GLU A 42 5.34 -1.80 11.50
N ARG A 43 5.91 -2.97 11.27
CA ARG A 43 6.41 -3.35 9.95
C ARG A 43 5.32 -4.05 9.15
N LEU A 44 5.05 -3.51 7.99
CA LEU A 44 4.09 -4.02 7.02
C LEU A 44 4.80 -4.49 5.76
N VAL A 45 4.18 -5.39 5.03
CA VAL A 45 4.65 -5.84 3.73
C VAL A 45 3.66 -5.42 2.66
N VAL A 46 4.18 -4.92 1.55
CA VAL A 46 3.44 -4.75 0.30
C VAL A 46 4.06 -5.63 -0.75
N SER A 47 3.23 -6.20 -1.61
CA SER A 47 3.70 -7.00 -2.74
C SER A 47 3.01 -6.57 -4.03
N GLY A 48 3.76 -6.62 -5.13
CA GLY A 48 3.24 -6.19 -6.43
C GLY A 48 4.19 -6.43 -7.60
N TRP A 49 3.73 -6.06 -8.75
CA TRP A 49 4.47 -6.07 -10.02
C TRP A 49 4.77 -4.65 -10.51
N GLY A 50 4.70 -3.68 -9.60
CA GLY A 50 4.94 -2.28 -9.89
C GLY A 50 6.37 -2.00 -10.37
N ARG A 51 6.62 -0.75 -10.71
CA ARG A 51 7.92 -0.32 -11.21
C ARG A 51 8.96 -0.32 -10.12
N ASP A 52 10.15 -0.77 -10.45
CA ASP A 52 11.33 -0.63 -9.61
C ASP A 52 12.11 0.63 -10.04
N MET A 53 12.05 1.69 -9.23
CA MET A 53 12.74 2.96 -9.50
C MET A 53 14.25 2.87 -9.25
N ALA A 54 14.72 1.91 -8.47
CA ALA A 54 16.14 1.75 -8.15
C ALA A 54 16.94 1.15 -9.32
N ARG A 55 16.28 0.46 -10.23
CA ARG A 55 16.90 -0.06 -11.46
C ARG A 55 16.45 0.81 -12.64
N PHE A 56 17.34 1.59 -13.18
CA PHE A 56 17.18 2.44 -14.36
C PHE A 56 16.28 1.82 -15.45
N GLY A 57 14.99 1.78 -15.26
CA GLY A 57 14.07 1.20 -16.23
C GLY A 57 12.63 1.19 -15.76
N ILE A 58 11.83 1.93 -16.48
CA ILE A 58 10.39 2.11 -16.36
C ILE A 58 9.65 0.81 -16.71
N ARG A 59 10.05 -0.33 -16.21
CA ARG A 59 9.38 -1.61 -16.51
C ARG A 59 8.66 -2.14 -15.29
N SER A 60 7.42 -2.58 -15.49
CA SER A 60 6.74 -3.49 -14.59
C SER A 60 7.55 -4.77 -14.45
N GLN A 61 7.51 -5.39 -13.28
CA GLN A 61 8.28 -6.60 -13.02
C GLN A 61 7.54 -7.84 -13.52
N ASP A 62 8.25 -8.77 -14.15
CA ASP A 62 7.68 -10.07 -14.53
C ASP A 62 7.49 -11.00 -13.33
N LYS A 63 8.21 -10.73 -12.25
CA LYS A 63 8.15 -11.47 -10.99
C LYS A 63 7.47 -10.65 -9.92
N LEU A 64 6.69 -11.30 -9.08
CA LEU A 64 6.13 -10.69 -7.89
C LEU A 64 7.26 -10.32 -6.94
N TRP A 65 7.31 -9.06 -6.54
CA TRP A 65 8.22 -8.54 -5.53
C TRP A 65 7.47 -8.17 -4.27
N ALA A 66 8.16 -8.20 -3.17
CA ALA A 66 7.65 -7.73 -1.89
C ALA A 66 8.69 -6.87 -1.21
N LEU A 67 8.23 -5.85 -0.52
CA LEU A 67 9.07 -5.00 0.31
C LEU A 67 8.41 -4.76 1.66
N SER A 68 9.26 -4.50 2.65
CA SER A 68 8.83 -4.21 4.01
C SER A 68 8.97 -2.73 4.29
N GLN A 69 7.93 -2.12 4.86
CA GLN A 69 7.90 -0.70 5.21
C GLN A 69 7.29 -0.51 6.59
N ASP A 70 7.65 0.57 7.26
CA ASP A 70 7.19 0.86 8.60
C ASP A 70 6.02 1.84 8.58
N CYS A 71 5.09 1.68 9.51
CA CYS A 71 4.10 2.71 9.81
C CYS A 71 4.81 3.93 10.38
N LEU A 72 4.56 5.07 9.79
CA LEU A 72 5.13 6.35 10.20
C LEU A 72 4.09 7.21 10.90
N ASP A 73 4.54 8.14 11.73
CA ASP A 73 3.66 9.20 12.23
C ASP A 73 3.31 10.17 11.10
N ASP A 74 2.16 10.80 11.21
CA ASP A 74 1.73 11.85 10.27
C ASP A 74 2.75 12.98 10.15
N SER A 75 3.45 13.31 11.24
CA SER A 75 4.52 14.31 11.25
C SER A 75 5.78 13.89 10.48
N SER A 76 5.96 12.60 10.26
CA SER A 76 7.07 12.02 9.49
C SER A 76 6.72 11.85 8.01
N CYS A 77 5.45 12.03 7.65
CA CYS A 77 5.02 12.07 6.27
C CYS A 77 5.55 13.35 5.62
N PRO A 78 6.33 13.26 4.53
CA PRO A 78 6.69 14.44 3.79
C PRO A 78 5.40 15.12 3.31
N ALA A 79 5.29 16.42 3.55
CA ALA A 79 4.23 17.23 2.97
C ALA A 79 4.44 17.27 1.45
N LEU A 80 3.89 16.31 0.75
CA LEU A 80 3.75 16.36 -0.69
C LEU A 80 2.57 17.27 -0.98
N ASP A 81 2.86 18.51 -1.35
CA ASP A 81 1.95 19.53 -1.88
C ASP A 81 0.45 19.26 -1.57
N ASP A 82 -0.06 19.78 -0.44
CA ASP A 82 -1.44 19.63 0.03
C ASP A 82 -1.94 18.18 0.33
N MET A 83 -1.12 17.17 0.18
CA MET A 83 -1.44 15.82 0.65
C MET A 83 -1.10 15.66 2.14
N VAL A 84 -1.74 16.45 2.98
CA VAL A 84 -1.71 16.19 4.42
C VAL A 84 -2.42 14.86 4.66
N PRO A 85 -1.85 13.93 5.43
CA PRO A 85 -2.54 12.71 5.82
C PRO A 85 -3.91 13.06 6.39
N LYS A 86 -4.94 12.50 5.80
CA LYS A 86 -6.31 12.71 6.26
C LYS A 86 -6.71 11.51 7.10
N SER A 87 -7.78 11.64 7.86
CA SER A 87 -8.27 10.61 8.76
C SER A 87 -8.49 9.22 8.14
N ASN A 88 -8.56 9.16 6.81
CA ASN A 88 -8.71 7.93 6.02
C ASN A 88 -7.44 7.50 5.28
N MET A 89 -6.29 8.03 5.66
CA MET A 89 -4.96 7.69 5.11
C MET A 89 -4.03 7.23 6.22
N ILE A 90 -3.06 6.41 5.88
CA ILE A 90 -1.95 6.04 6.74
C ILE A 90 -0.64 6.39 6.04
N CYS A 91 0.35 6.77 6.82
CA CYS A 91 1.68 7.05 6.31
C CYS A 91 2.57 5.81 6.48
N ILE A 92 3.14 5.34 5.39
CA ILE A 92 4.02 4.17 5.37
C ILE A 92 5.27 4.51 4.57
N GLY A 93 6.41 4.07 5.05
CA GLY A 93 7.68 4.34 4.36
C GLY A 93 8.85 3.63 5.00
N ASP A 94 10.00 3.79 4.39
CA ASP A 94 11.29 3.35 4.90
C ASP A 94 12.15 4.60 5.15
N GLN A 95 12.34 4.95 6.43
CA GLN A 95 13.10 6.15 6.79
C GLN A 95 14.59 6.03 6.50
N GLU A 96 15.10 4.81 6.44
CA GLU A 96 16.53 4.54 6.18
C GLU A 96 16.81 4.51 4.67
N ASN A 97 15.83 4.10 3.87
CA ASN A 97 15.98 3.99 2.42
C ASN A 97 14.76 4.53 1.68
N LEU A 98 14.78 5.82 1.38
CA LEU A 98 13.71 6.54 0.69
C LEU A 98 13.41 6.04 -0.73
N LEU A 99 14.31 5.27 -1.34
CA LEU A 99 14.08 4.64 -2.64
C LEU A 99 13.28 3.34 -2.54
N ASN A 100 13.11 2.82 -1.33
CA ASN A 100 12.38 1.59 -1.07
C ASN A 100 10.92 1.90 -0.80
N SER A 101 10.11 1.99 -1.83
CA SER A 101 8.68 2.33 -1.70
C SER A 101 7.83 1.62 -2.74
N ALA A 102 6.55 1.43 -2.44
CA ALA A 102 5.56 1.06 -3.44
C ALA A 102 5.54 2.10 -4.56
N CYS A 103 5.34 1.68 -5.79
CA CYS A 103 5.48 2.52 -6.96
C CYS A 103 4.33 2.32 -7.96
N TYR A 104 4.42 2.98 -9.11
CA TYR A 104 3.44 2.86 -10.18
C TYR A 104 3.20 1.40 -10.58
N GLY A 105 1.96 0.95 -10.52
CA GLY A 105 1.56 -0.42 -10.81
C GLY A 105 1.32 -1.27 -9.56
N ASP A 106 1.68 -0.78 -8.36
CA ASP A 106 1.34 -1.40 -7.08
C ASP A 106 0.00 -0.89 -6.53
N SER A 107 -0.57 0.14 -7.15
CA SER A 107 -1.88 0.70 -6.77
C SER A 107 -2.98 -0.35 -6.75
N GLY A 108 -3.83 -0.32 -5.72
CA GLY A 108 -4.84 -1.35 -5.46
C GLY A 108 -4.31 -2.56 -4.70
N GLY A 109 -2.99 -2.65 -4.51
CA GLY A 109 -2.36 -3.61 -3.60
C GLY A 109 -2.64 -3.27 -2.13
N THR A 110 -2.36 -4.20 -1.25
CA THR A 110 -2.59 -4.01 0.18
C THR A 110 -1.28 -4.12 0.97
N PHE A 111 -1.21 -3.39 2.07
CA PHE A 111 -0.22 -3.61 3.11
C PHE A 111 -0.74 -4.62 4.12
N TYR A 112 0.10 -5.55 4.54
CA TYR A 112 -0.31 -6.62 5.45
C TYR A 112 0.81 -7.00 6.41
N HIS A 113 0.42 -7.56 7.56
CA HIS A 113 1.35 -8.19 8.50
C HIS A 113 1.61 -9.64 8.11
N ILE A 114 2.86 -10.07 8.26
CA ILE A 114 3.21 -11.48 8.26
C ILE A 114 3.19 -11.94 9.73
N HIS A 115 2.21 -12.74 10.07
CA HIS A 115 2.12 -13.40 11.38
C HIS A 115 2.80 -14.76 11.36
#